data_acd374960ac5c7951b533b22f269c317
#
_entry.id   acd374960ac5c7951b533b22f269c317
#
_cell.length_a   1.000
_cell.length_b   1.000
_cell.length_c   1.000
_cell.angle_alpha   90.00
_cell.angle_beta   90.00
_cell.angle_gamma   90.00
#
_symmetry.space_group_name_H-M   'P 1'
#
loop_
_entity.id
_entity.type
_entity.pdbx_description
1 polymer ?
#
loop_
_entity_poly.entity_id
_entity_poly.type
_entity_poly.pdbx_seq_one_letter_code
_entity_poly.pdbx_strand_id
1 'polypeptide(L)'
;MKKALTWFILSTILALAIISCKGDDPQADYAGIIAGTYTGTVTTDSGTAAGITIITKRSETKVDMDITAGSHSLDIPGINVSSVEEDVYRLSFSIAGNSLAGEVEGNNLTYTLSSGTLDGTFTGTR
;
A
#
# COMPACT_ATOMS: atom_id res chain seq x y z
N MET A 1 -26.32 -19.58 44.66
CA MET A 1 -25.57 -20.50 43.81
C MET A 1 -26.00 -20.44 42.35
N LYS A 2 -27.27 -20.60 42.09
CA LYS A 2 -27.75 -20.54 40.71
C LYS A 2 -27.49 -19.18 40.04
N LYS A 3 -27.54 -18.11 40.79
CA LYS A 3 -27.27 -16.76 40.25
C LYS A 3 -25.81 -16.57 39.87
N ALA A 4 -24.91 -17.13 40.62
CA ALA A 4 -23.48 -17.04 40.31
C ALA A 4 -23.14 -17.81 39.02
N LEU A 5 -23.79 -18.91 38.79
CA LEU A 5 -23.59 -19.70 37.58
C LEU A 5 -24.07 -18.94 36.33
N THR A 6 -25.19 -18.28 36.46
CA THR A 6 -25.76 -17.47 35.36
C THR A 6 -24.83 -16.32 35.00
N TRP A 7 -24.22 -15.68 35.97
CA TRP A 7 -23.26 -14.63 35.75
C TRP A 7 -22.01 -15.10 35.00
N PHE A 8 -21.58 -16.30 35.35
CA PHE A 8 -20.42 -16.90 34.74
C PHE A 8 -20.64 -17.14 33.24
N ILE A 9 -21.80 -17.64 32.88
CA ILE A 9 -22.15 -17.91 31.49
C ILE A 9 -22.22 -16.62 30.69
N LEU A 10 -22.82 -15.59 31.25
CA LEU A 10 -22.93 -14.29 30.58
C LEU A 10 -21.56 -13.66 30.32
N SER A 11 -20.67 -13.77 31.29
CA SER A 11 -19.32 -13.25 31.15
C SER A 11 -18.55 -13.96 30.04
N THR A 12 -18.72 -15.26 29.92
CA THR A 12 -18.04 -16.05 28.88
C THR A 12 -18.53 -15.69 27.48
N ILE A 13 -19.81 -15.48 27.33
CA ILE A 13 -20.39 -15.08 26.03
C ILE A 13 -19.86 -13.72 25.60
N LEU A 14 -19.74 -12.80 26.51
CA LEU A 14 -19.22 -11.47 26.21
C LEU A 14 -17.76 -11.51 25.75
N ALA A 15 -16.97 -12.36 26.37
CA ALA A 15 -15.57 -12.53 25.98
C ALA A 15 -15.45 -13.10 24.56
N LEU A 16 -16.29 -14.03 24.19
CA LEU A 16 -16.32 -14.58 22.84
C LEU A 16 -16.68 -13.52 21.80
N ALA A 17 -17.62 -12.64 22.11
CA ALA A 17 -17.99 -11.56 21.19
C ALA A 17 -16.82 -10.62 20.92
N ILE A 18 -16.02 -10.31 21.92
CA ILE A 18 -14.84 -9.46 21.74
C ILE A 18 -13.79 -10.13 20.85
N ILE A 19 -13.57 -11.40 21.03
CA ILE A 19 -12.63 -12.17 20.21
C ILE A 19 -13.10 -12.21 18.76
N SER A 20 -14.39 -12.37 18.54
CA SER A 20 -14.97 -12.37 17.19
C SER A 20 -14.74 -11.04 16.48
N CYS A 21 -14.88 -9.92 17.16
CA CYS A 21 -14.60 -8.60 16.58
C CYS A 21 -13.15 -8.44 16.16
N LYS A 22 -12.21 -8.99 16.91
CA LYS A 22 -10.80 -8.98 16.52
C LYS A 22 -10.52 -9.88 15.33
N GLY A 23 -11.24 -10.97 15.20
CA GLY A 23 -11.10 -11.88 14.09
C GLY A 23 -11.58 -11.31 12.77
N ASP A 24 -12.42 -10.29 12.81
CA ASP A 24 -12.93 -9.64 11.59
C ASP A 24 -11.98 -8.57 11.05
N ASP A 25 -10.85 -8.36 11.70
CA ASP A 25 -9.91 -7.32 11.35
C ASP A 25 -8.63 -7.83 10.66
N PRO A 26 -8.63 -8.95 9.95
CA PRO A 26 -7.46 -9.36 9.18
C PRO A 26 -7.29 -8.59 7.88
N GLN A 27 -8.25 -7.77 7.52
CA GLN A 27 -8.13 -6.93 6.34
C GLN A 27 -7.42 -5.65 6.72
N ALA A 28 -6.12 -5.76 6.87
CA ALA A 28 -5.30 -4.59 7.05
C ALA A 28 -5.48 -3.67 5.85
N ASP A 29 -5.61 -2.40 6.12
CA ASP A 29 -5.72 -1.36 5.12
C ASP A 29 -4.34 -1.06 4.55
N TYR A 30 -3.82 -1.95 3.72
CA TYR A 30 -2.49 -1.81 3.15
C TYR A 30 -2.36 -0.51 2.37
N ALA A 31 -3.36 -0.18 1.59
CA ALA A 31 -3.36 1.05 0.80
C ALA A 31 -3.30 2.29 1.67
N GLY A 32 -4.05 2.32 2.76
CA GLY A 32 -4.03 3.44 3.69
C GLY A 32 -2.68 3.61 4.40
N ILE A 33 -2.01 2.50 4.69
CA ILE A 33 -0.70 2.53 5.36
C ILE A 33 0.35 3.16 4.47
N ILE A 34 0.36 2.86 3.17
CA ILE A 34 1.38 3.35 2.25
C ILE A 34 1.01 4.64 1.54
N ALA A 35 -0.22 5.11 1.66
CA ALA A 35 -0.66 6.35 1.03
C ALA A 35 0.17 7.54 1.54
N GLY A 36 0.47 8.46 0.64
CA GLY A 36 1.25 9.64 0.97
C GLY A 36 2.02 10.19 -0.21
N THR A 37 2.81 11.21 0.05
CA THR A 37 3.66 11.86 -0.95
C THR A 37 5.11 11.46 -0.71
N TYR A 38 5.70 10.82 -1.69
CA TYR A 38 7.09 10.39 -1.66
C TYR A 38 7.92 11.27 -2.56
N THR A 39 9.01 11.79 -2.06
CA THR A 39 9.93 12.66 -2.79
C THR A 39 11.27 11.96 -2.95
N GLY A 40 11.82 11.97 -4.13
CA GLY A 40 13.07 11.30 -4.40
C GLY A 40 13.59 11.54 -5.81
N THR A 41 14.12 10.50 -6.42
CA THR A 41 14.71 10.59 -7.75
C THR A 41 14.20 9.48 -8.65
N VAL A 42 14.06 9.82 -9.93
CA VAL A 42 13.75 8.87 -11.01
C VAL A 42 15.01 8.73 -11.86
N THR A 43 15.45 7.51 -12.04
CA THR A 43 16.60 7.17 -12.89
C THR A 43 16.09 6.46 -14.14
N THR A 44 16.42 7.01 -15.29
CA THR A 44 16.07 6.46 -16.61
C THR A 44 17.34 6.28 -17.43
N ASP A 45 17.20 5.76 -18.65
CA ASP A 45 18.34 5.66 -19.58
C ASP A 45 18.93 7.02 -19.94
N SER A 46 18.12 8.08 -19.83
CA SER A 46 18.56 9.44 -20.12
C SER A 46 19.26 10.14 -18.95
N GLY A 47 19.23 9.53 -17.77
CA GLY A 47 19.83 10.11 -16.56
C GLY A 47 18.88 10.09 -15.38
N THR A 48 19.14 10.97 -14.42
CA THR A 48 18.42 11.04 -13.15
C THR A 48 17.73 12.40 -13.01
N ALA A 49 16.50 12.40 -12.58
CA ALA A 49 15.72 13.61 -12.33
C ALA A 49 15.04 13.54 -10.97
N ALA A 50 14.76 14.71 -10.39
CA ALA A 50 13.94 14.78 -9.19
C ALA A 50 12.52 14.29 -9.52
N GLY A 51 11.95 13.49 -8.62
CA GLY A 51 10.63 12.92 -8.82
C GLY A 51 9.76 13.02 -7.57
N ILE A 52 8.47 13.06 -7.79
CA ILE A 52 7.46 13.03 -6.74
C ILE A 52 6.45 11.96 -7.12
N THR A 53 6.15 11.07 -6.18
CA THR A 53 5.12 10.05 -6.35
C THR A 53 4.08 10.22 -5.25
N ILE A 54 2.83 10.43 -5.65
CA ILE A 54 1.72 10.54 -4.73
C ILE A 54 0.93 9.24 -4.80
N ILE A 55 0.83 8.54 -3.67
CA ILE A 55 0.05 7.32 -3.54
C ILE A 55 -1.26 7.67 -2.86
N THR A 56 -2.37 7.42 -3.53
CA THR A 56 -3.71 7.67 -3.03
C THR A 56 -4.46 6.35 -2.88
N LYS A 57 -5.10 6.17 -1.74
CA LYS A 57 -5.91 4.97 -1.49
C LYS A 57 -7.09 4.92 -2.45
N ARG A 58 -7.27 3.79 -3.12
CA ARG A 58 -8.46 3.48 -3.91
C ARG A 58 -9.36 2.48 -3.20
N SER A 59 -8.77 1.45 -2.62
CA SER A 59 -9.42 0.47 -1.77
C SER A 59 -8.40 -0.01 -0.74
N GLU A 60 -8.76 -0.96 0.10
CA GLU A 60 -7.84 -1.46 1.12
C GLU A 60 -6.59 -2.13 0.54
N THR A 61 -6.70 -2.67 -0.67
CA THR A 61 -5.61 -3.40 -1.34
C THR A 61 -5.22 -2.80 -2.68
N LYS A 62 -5.72 -1.60 -3.01
CA LYS A 62 -5.39 -0.92 -4.27
C LYS A 62 -5.12 0.55 -4.05
N VAL A 63 -4.18 1.06 -4.80
CA VAL A 63 -3.83 2.49 -4.78
C VAL A 63 -3.81 3.03 -6.20
N ASP A 64 -3.95 4.35 -6.28
CA ASP A 64 -3.65 5.12 -7.48
C ASP A 64 -2.33 5.83 -7.26
N MET A 65 -1.57 5.99 -8.32
CA MET A 65 -0.26 6.61 -8.23
C MET A 65 -0.13 7.74 -9.25
N ASP A 66 0.24 8.92 -8.76
CA ASP A 66 0.59 10.06 -9.59
C ASP A 66 2.09 10.26 -9.54
N ILE A 67 2.75 10.15 -10.67
CA ILE A 67 4.20 10.24 -10.77
C ILE A 67 4.56 11.49 -11.58
N THR A 68 5.40 12.33 -11.00
CA THR A 68 5.95 13.50 -11.69
C THR A 68 7.47 13.41 -11.65
N ALA A 69 8.09 13.49 -12.80
CA ALA A 69 9.55 13.44 -12.93
C ALA A 69 9.98 14.46 -13.98
N GLY A 70 10.61 15.55 -13.55
CA GLY A 70 10.94 16.64 -14.44
C GLY A 70 9.69 17.25 -15.09
N SER A 71 9.62 17.21 -16.41
CA SER A 71 8.45 17.68 -17.16
C SER A 71 7.45 16.58 -17.49
N HIS A 72 7.71 15.36 -17.05
CA HIS A 72 6.83 14.22 -17.31
C HIS A 72 5.90 13.97 -16.14
N SER A 73 4.66 13.62 -16.45
CA SER A 73 3.72 13.16 -15.42
C SER A 73 2.94 11.95 -15.94
N LEU A 74 2.60 11.04 -15.02
CA LEU A 74 1.93 9.80 -15.34
C LEU A 74 1.00 9.41 -14.20
N ASP A 75 -0.23 9.06 -14.56
CA ASP A 75 -1.21 8.53 -13.61
C ASP A 75 -1.38 7.05 -13.84
N ILE A 76 -1.26 6.26 -12.79
CA ILE A 76 -1.47 4.82 -12.83
C ILE A 76 -2.56 4.46 -11.82
N PRO A 77 -3.76 4.11 -12.29
CA PRO A 77 -4.84 3.73 -11.39
C PRO A 77 -4.82 2.23 -11.10
N GLY A 78 -5.27 1.86 -9.90
CA GLY A 78 -5.55 0.47 -9.58
C GLY A 78 -4.34 -0.43 -9.40
N ILE A 79 -3.29 0.07 -8.77
CA ILE A 79 -2.11 -0.72 -8.45
C ILE A 79 -2.42 -1.63 -7.26
N ASN A 80 -2.09 -2.91 -7.38
CA ASN A 80 -2.31 -3.88 -6.31
C ASN A 80 -1.25 -3.73 -5.21
N VAL A 81 -1.70 -3.80 -3.97
CA VAL A 81 -0.84 -3.75 -2.78
C VAL A 81 -1.00 -5.05 -2.02
N SER A 82 0.10 -5.68 -1.68
CA SER A 82 0.12 -6.88 -0.86
C SER A 82 1.17 -6.77 0.23
N SER A 83 0.92 -7.41 1.36
CA SER A 83 1.89 -7.48 2.46
C SER A 83 2.85 -8.64 2.19
N VAL A 84 4.14 -8.36 2.27
CA VAL A 84 5.19 -9.38 2.13
C VAL A 84 5.67 -9.83 3.51
N GLU A 85 5.93 -8.86 4.37
CA GLU A 85 6.31 -9.08 5.76
C GLU A 85 5.96 -7.79 6.53
N GLU A 86 6.25 -7.76 7.82
CA GLU A 86 5.94 -6.59 8.64
C GLU A 86 6.60 -5.34 8.07
N ASP A 87 5.82 -4.28 7.88
CA ASP A 87 6.25 -2.99 7.33
C ASP A 87 6.78 -3.04 5.88
N VAL A 88 6.60 -4.15 5.18
CA VAL A 88 6.99 -4.27 3.77
C VAL A 88 5.78 -4.61 2.92
N TYR A 89 5.49 -3.75 1.97
CA TYR A 89 4.35 -3.87 1.07
C TYR A 89 4.82 -3.88 -0.37
N ARG A 90 4.27 -4.79 -1.15
CA ARG A 90 4.60 -4.92 -2.57
C ARG A 90 3.55 -4.25 -3.43
N LEU A 91 4.00 -3.51 -4.41
CA LEU A 91 3.18 -2.88 -5.42
C LEU A 91 3.32 -3.64 -6.74
N SER A 92 2.21 -3.93 -7.38
CA SER A 92 2.23 -4.60 -8.69
C SER A 92 1.11 -4.11 -9.58
N PHE A 93 1.45 -3.90 -10.86
CA PHE A 93 0.52 -3.44 -11.87
C PHE A 93 1.01 -3.91 -13.24
N SER A 94 0.10 -4.39 -14.07
CA SER A 94 0.43 -4.78 -15.43
C SER A 94 -0.80 -4.65 -16.32
N ILE A 95 -0.72 -3.80 -17.32
CA ILE A 95 -1.78 -3.57 -18.30
C ILE A 95 -1.15 -3.18 -19.64
N ALA A 96 -1.47 -3.91 -20.70
CA ALA A 96 -1.27 -3.51 -22.09
C ALA A 96 0.07 -2.79 -22.37
N GLY A 97 1.19 -3.41 -22.01
CA GLY A 97 2.51 -2.85 -22.26
C GLY A 97 3.03 -1.92 -21.18
N ASN A 98 2.25 -1.66 -20.14
CA ASN A 98 2.67 -0.88 -18.98
C ASN A 98 2.78 -1.81 -17.77
N SER A 99 3.86 -1.71 -17.02
CA SER A 99 4.03 -2.47 -15.80
C SER A 99 4.73 -1.67 -14.72
N LEU A 100 4.39 -1.97 -13.49
CA LEU A 100 5.02 -1.38 -12.32
C LEU A 100 5.23 -2.46 -11.27
N ALA A 101 6.42 -2.53 -10.73
CA ALA A 101 6.75 -3.43 -9.64
C ALA A 101 7.60 -2.68 -8.61
N GLY A 102 7.19 -2.73 -7.36
CA GLY A 102 7.91 -2.01 -6.33
C GLY A 102 7.57 -2.45 -4.93
N GLU A 103 8.16 -1.76 -3.97
CA GLU A 103 7.97 -2.03 -2.55
C GLU A 103 7.96 -0.72 -1.75
N VAL A 104 7.16 -0.73 -0.68
CA VAL A 104 7.22 0.29 0.36
C VAL A 104 7.69 -0.38 1.63
N GLU A 105 8.78 0.10 2.19
CA GLU A 105 9.31 -0.35 3.46
C GLU A 105 9.39 0.84 4.41
N GLY A 106 8.50 0.87 5.39
CA GLY A 106 8.39 2.03 6.28
C GLY A 106 8.00 3.28 5.51
N ASN A 107 8.90 4.25 5.46
CA ASN A 107 8.72 5.50 4.72
C ASN A 107 9.45 5.52 3.37
N ASN A 108 10.05 4.42 2.97
CA ASN A 108 10.83 4.32 1.76
C ASN A 108 10.02 3.65 0.65
N LEU A 109 10.01 4.27 -0.50
CA LEU A 109 9.36 3.75 -1.70
C LEU A 109 10.38 3.53 -2.80
N THR A 110 10.37 2.34 -3.38
CA THR A 110 11.18 2.01 -4.55
C THR A 110 10.31 1.26 -5.54
N TYR A 111 10.30 1.66 -6.79
CA TYR A 111 9.62 0.91 -7.83
C TYR A 111 10.32 1.06 -9.17
N THR A 112 10.10 0.09 -10.04
CA THR A 112 10.50 0.13 -11.44
C THR A 112 9.26 0.22 -12.29
N LEU A 113 9.25 1.17 -13.21
CA LEU A 113 8.15 1.43 -14.11
C LEU A 113 8.61 1.18 -15.54
N SER A 114 7.80 0.45 -16.29
CA SER A 114 7.98 0.24 -17.71
C SER A 114 6.70 0.68 -18.42
N SER A 115 6.76 1.76 -19.14
CA SER A 115 5.63 2.29 -19.90
C SER A 115 6.14 2.93 -21.18
N GLY A 116 5.24 3.20 -22.10
CA GLY A 116 5.62 3.90 -23.33
C GLY A 116 5.99 5.37 -23.12
N THR A 117 5.64 5.94 -21.98
CA THR A 117 5.86 7.35 -21.66
C THR A 117 7.05 7.57 -20.74
N LEU A 118 7.21 6.69 -19.76
CA LEU A 118 8.25 6.84 -18.74
C LEU A 118 8.75 5.46 -18.31
N ASP A 119 10.02 5.19 -18.57
CA ASP A 119 10.69 3.97 -18.13
C ASP A 119 11.78 4.35 -17.15
N GLY A 120 11.77 3.75 -15.97
CA GLY A 120 12.80 4.04 -14.99
C GLY A 120 12.52 3.46 -13.63
N THR A 121 13.39 3.81 -12.70
CA THR A 121 13.31 3.40 -11.31
C THR A 121 13.18 4.63 -10.43
N PHE A 122 12.22 4.61 -9.53
CA PHE A 122 12.03 5.64 -8.51
C PHE A 122 12.54 5.15 -7.17
N THR A 123 13.21 6.04 -6.45
CA THR A 123 13.59 5.82 -5.05
C THR A 123 13.32 7.11 -4.29
N GLY A 124 12.53 7.02 -3.25
CA GLY A 124 12.15 8.20 -2.48
C GLY A 124 11.63 7.88 -1.10
N THR A 125 11.33 8.93 -0.37
CA THR A 125 10.83 8.84 1.02
C THR A 125 9.67 9.81 1.24
N ARG A 126 8.83 9.49 2.22
CA ARG A 126 7.77 10.38 2.68
C ARG A 126 8.04 10.95 4.05
#